data_9630fa9fdb7f955f23f3aaa014a66ce9
#
_entry.id   9630fa9fdb7f955f23f3aaa014a66ce9
#
_cell.length_a   1.000
_cell.length_b   1.000
_cell.length_c   1.000
_cell.angle_alpha   90.00
_cell.angle_beta   90.00
_cell.angle_gamma   90.00
#
_symmetry.space_group_name_H-M   'P 1'
#
loop_
_entity.id
_entity.type
_entity.pdbx_description
1 polymer ?
#
loop_
_entity_poly.entity_id
_entity_poly.type
_entity_poly.pdbx_seq_one_letter_code
_entity_poly.pdbx_strand_id
1 'polypeptide(L)'
;MLYPHAQTRRAIASLRSTMWRLRPVGADPLLEVDPQYIALAPNVSVDWHDAADQIEQLLEGDEPVDPQFVADLLPLLRAGELLDGWSEPWATTERQRYRVARKAARDTLGRGAEKQVANYACGSMRSLHTLHSVNRTRNDSRE
;
A
#
# COMPACT_ATOMS: atom_id res chain seq x y z
N MET A 1 -0.74 18.22 13.89
CA MET A 1 -0.73 19.62 14.35
C MET A 1 0.71 20.05 14.59
N LEU A 2 1.27 20.99 13.80
CA LEU A 2 2.72 21.34 13.83
C LEU A 2 3.14 22.16 15.06
N TYR A 3 2.22 22.87 15.69
CA TYR A 3 2.49 23.78 16.82
C TYR A 3 1.44 23.63 17.93
N PRO A 4 1.40 22.50 18.63
CA PRO A 4 0.32 22.17 19.58
C PRO A 4 0.25 23.09 20.81
N HIS A 5 1.36 23.78 21.13
CA HIS A 5 1.47 24.65 22.32
C HIS A 5 1.55 26.14 21.99
N ALA A 6 1.49 26.53 20.70
CA ALA A 6 1.56 27.92 20.31
C ALA A 6 0.19 28.55 20.22
N GLN A 7 0.05 29.82 20.65
CA GLN A 7 -1.13 30.62 20.34
C GLN A 7 -1.30 30.70 18.81
N THR A 8 -2.53 30.62 18.32
CA THR A 8 -2.87 30.53 16.89
C THR A 8 -2.16 31.56 16.02
N ARG A 9 -2.07 32.81 16.47
CA ARG A 9 -1.35 33.88 15.72
C ARG A 9 0.16 33.59 15.57
N ARG A 10 0.83 33.07 16.60
CA ARG A 10 2.24 32.69 16.54
C ARG A 10 2.45 31.46 15.66
N ALA A 11 1.55 30.49 15.73
CA ALA A 11 1.61 29.30 14.87
C ALA A 11 1.52 29.68 13.39
N ILE A 12 0.57 30.56 13.02
CA ILE A 12 0.43 31.06 11.64
C ILE A 12 1.67 31.85 11.19
N ALA A 13 2.20 32.72 12.05
CA ALA A 13 3.40 33.51 11.72
C ALA A 13 4.62 32.60 11.51
N SER A 14 4.84 31.59 12.36
CA SER A 14 5.90 30.60 12.24
C SER A 14 5.76 29.80 10.96
N LEU A 15 4.54 29.34 10.64
CA LEU A 15 4.26 28.59 9.43
C LEU A 15 4.58 29.43 8.19
N ARG A 16 4.10 30.66 8.11
CA ARG A 16 4.41 31.57 6.99
C ARG A 16 5.91 31.82 6.85
N SER A 17 6.64 32.01 7.95
CA SER A 17 8.09 32.19 7.93
C SER A 17 8.80 30.94 7.41
N THR A 18 8.35 29.75 7.80
CA THR A 18 8.88 28.49 7.30
C THR A 18 8.61 28.34 5.79
N MET A 19 7.40 28.61 5.36
CA MET A 19 7.02 28.61 3.94
C MET A 19 7.89 29.55 3.11
N TRP A 20 8.13 30.76 3.59
CA TRP A 20 8.99 31.71 2.90
C TRP A 20 10.43 31.20 2.74
N ARG A 21 10.96 30.47 3.74
CA ARG A 21 12.29 29.84 3.68
C ARG A 21 12.35 28.65 2.72
N LEU A 22 11.25 27.99 2.45
CA LEU A 22 11.18 26.85 1.53
C LEU A 22 11.15 27.27 0.05
N ARG A 23 10.74 28.51 -0.27
CA ARG A 23 10.71 29.04 -1.64
C ARG A 23 12.04 28.88 -2.40
N PRO A 24 13.18 29.32 -1.84
CA PRO A 24 14.47 29.22 -2.54
C PRO A 24 14.91 27.79 -2.87
N VAL A 25 14.39 26.79 -2.16
CA VAL A 25 14.71 25.38 -2.41
C VAL A 25 13.74 24.70 -3.37
N GLY A 26 12.85 25.48 -4.02
CA GLY A 26 11.97 24.97 -5.06
C GLY A 26 10.70 24.27 -4.56
N ALA A 27 10.28 24.52 -3.33
CA ALA A 27 9.07 23.92 -2.77
C ALA A 27 7.75 24.59 -3.25
N ASP A 28 7.81 25.75 -3.91
CA ASP A 28 6.61 26.46 -4.39
C ASP A 28 5.69 25.61 -5.29
N PRO A 29 6.21 24.77 -6.22
CA PRO A 29 5.34 23.92 -7.05
C PRO A 29 4.64 22.80 -6.29
N LEU A 30 5.07 22.50 -5.06
CA LEU A 30 4.52 21.41 -4.25
C LEU A 30 3.39 21.87 -3.35
N LEU A 31 3.19 23.18 -3.20
CA LEU A 31 2.31 23.74 -2.19
C LEU A 31 1.35 24.76 -2.79
N GLU A 32 0.09 24.61 -2.45
CA GLU A 32 -0.94 25.61 -2.65
C GLU A 32 -1.10 26.43 -1.37
N VAL A 33 -0.87 27.72 -1.44
CA VAL A 33 -0.88 28.61 -0.28
C VAL A 33 -1.95 29.68 -0.45
N ASP A 34 -2.96 29.63 0.39
CA ASP A 34 -4.03 30.61 0.51
C ASP A 34 -3.92 31.36 1.86
N PRO A 35 -4.49 32.52 2.04
CA PRO A 35 -4.51 33.22 3.34
C PRO A 35 -5.09 32.41 4.50
N GLN A 36 -5.95 31.43 4.21
CA GLN A 36 -6.67 30.63 5.20
C GLN A 36 -6.16 29.20 5.33
N TYR A 37 -5.51 28.63 4.29
CA TYR A 37 -5.01 27.26 4.28
C TYR A 37 -3.66 27.11 3.56
N ILE A 38 -3.00 25.99 3.82
CA ILE A 38 -1.87 25.47 3.07
C ILE A 38 -2.17 24.03 2.77
N ALA A 39 -2.07 23.66 1.51
CA ALA A 39 -2.27 22.30 1.03
C ALA A 39 -1.13 21.87 0.11
N LEU A 40 -1.01 20.59 -0.15
CA LEU A 40 -0.21 20.10 -1.26
C LEU A 40 -0.89 20.49 -2.57
N ALA A 41 -0.10 20.82 -3.59
CA ALA A 41 -0.64 21.10 -4.90
C ALA A 41 -1.36 19.85 -5.45
N PRO A 42 -2.45 20.01 -6.24
CA PRO A 42 -3.27 18.89 -6.71
C PRO A 42 -2.52 17.85 -7.54
N ASN A 43 -1.39 18.23 -8.13
CA ASN A 43 -0.52 17.37 -8.92
C ASN A 43 0.57 16.68 -8.09
N VAL A 44 0.57 16.85 -6.77
CA VAL A 44 1.53 16.21 -5.86
C VAL A 44 0.88 14.98 -5.24
N SER A 45 1.41 13.80 -5.54
CA SER A 45 1.09 12.57 -4.81
C SER A 45 2.03 12.39 -3.62
N VAL A 46 1.57 11.65 -2.63
CA VAL A 46 2.35 11.28 -1.45
C VAL A 46 2.40 9.76 -1.40
N ASP A 47 3.58 9.20 -1.53
CA ASP A 47 3.83 7.77 -1.66
C ASP A 47 3.17 6.92 -0.57
N TRP A 48 3.15 7.40 0.68
CA TRP A 48 2.51 6.66 1.76
C TRP A 48 0.97 6.76 1.73
N HIS A 49 0.39 7.83 1.18
CA HIS A 49 -1.06 7.91 0.93
C HIS A 49 -1.45 6.92 -0.16
N ASP A 50 -0.72 6.91 -1.28
CA ASP A 50 -0.93 5.97 -2.37
C ASP A 50 -0.82 4.51 -1.88
N ALA A 51 0.17 4.24 -1.00
CA ALA A 51 0.32 2.94 -0.37
C ALA A 51 -0.84 2.59 0.58
N ALA A 52 -1.35 3.55 1.35
CA ALA A 52 -2.47 3.34 2.25
C ALA A 52 -3.76 3.02 1.48
N ASP A 53 -4.04 3.76 0.40
CA ASP A 53 -5.19 3.55 -0.47
C ASP A 53 -5.14 2.17 -1.15
N GLN A 54 -3.97 1.76 -1.64
CA GLN A 54 -3.78 0.42 -2.22
C GLN A 54 -3.91 -0.70 -1.18
N ILE A 55 -3.43 -0.49 0.04
CA ILE A 55 -3.62 -1.43 1.14
C ILE A 55 -5.09 -1.57 1.49
N GLU A 56 -5.83 -0.47 1.59
CA GLU A 56 -7.27 -0.48 1.86
C GLU A 56 -8.01 -1.25 0.77
N GLN A 57 -7.74 -0.96 -0.50
CA GLN A 57 -8.30 -1.69 -1.65
C GLN A 57 -8.01 -3.21 -1.58
N LEU A 58 -6.79 -3.59 -1.20
CA LEU A 58 -6.42 -5.00 -1.02
C LEU A 58 -7.21 -5.68 0.11
N LEU A 59 -7.44 -4.97 1.21
CA LEU A 59 -8.08 -5.53 2.40
C LEU A 59 -9.60 -5.61 2.28
N GLU A 60 -10.21 -4.71 1.49
CA GLU A 60 -11.65 -4.68 1.23
C GLU A 60 -12.07 -5.61 0.08
N GLY A 61 -11.14 -5.95 -0.81
CA GLY A 61 -11.43 -6.79 -1.97
C GLY A 61 -11.58 -8.26 -1.61
N ASP A 62 -12.70 -8.86 -2.06
CA ASP A 62 -12.94 -10.31 -1.96
C ASP A 62 -12.47 -11.09 -3.20
N GLU A 63 -12.09 -10.39 -4.26
CA GLU A 63 -11.69 -10.97 -5.54
C GLU A 63 -10.20 -11.34 -5.60
N PRO A 64 -9.81 -12.24 -6.53
CA PRO A 64 -8.40 -12.54 -6.77
C PRO A 64 -7.64 -11.27 -7.18
N VAL A 65 -6.56 -11.00 -6.48
CA VAL A 65 -5.76 -9.79 -6.69
C VAL A 65 -5.01 -9.89 -8.01
N ASP A 66 -5.09 -8.83 -8.83
CA ASP A 66 -4.34 -8.72 -10.08
C ASP A 66 -2.83 -8.80 -9.80
N PRO A 67 -2.07 -9.63 -10.52
CA PRO A 67 -0.61 -9.71 -10.40
C PRO A 67 0.10 -8.36 -10.59
N GLN A 68 -0.40 -7.50 -11.47
CA GLN A 68 0.17 -6.16 -11.68
C GLN A 68 -0.03 -5.29 -10.44
N PHE A 69 -1.22 -5.29 -9.86
CA PHE A 69 -1.49 -4.60 -8.60
C PHE A 69 -0.54 -5.04 -7.47
N VAL A 70 -0.29 -6.35 -7.37
CA VAL A 70 0.67 -6.89 -6.39
C VAL A 70 2.09 -6.39 -6.68
N ALA A 71 2.50 -6.36 -7.94
CA ALA A 71 3.82 -5.89 -8.34
C ALA A 71 4.05 -4.41 -8.00
N ASP A 72 3.00 -3.59 -8.13
CA ASP A 72 3.05 -2.15 -7.81
C ASP A 72 3.03 -1.90 -6.29
N LEU A 73 2.27 -2.71 -5.53
CA LEU A 73 2.16 -2.58 -4.08
C LEU A 73 3.40 -3.10 -3.32
N LEU A 74 4.05 -4.16 -3.79
CA LEU A 74 5.18 -4.80 -3.08
C LEU A 74 6.34 -3.86 -2.74
N PRO A 75 6.81 -2.96 -3.62
CA PRO A 75 7.85 -1.98 -3.29
C PRO A 75 7.44 -1.07 -2.14
N LEU A 76 6.18 -0.61 -2.10
CA LEU A 76 5.64 0.25 -1.06
C LEU A 76 5.59 -0.49 0.30
N LEU A 77 5.19 -1.76 0.28
CA LEU A 77 5.20 -2.60 1.49
C LEU A 77 6.62 -2.90 2.02
N ARG A 78 7.63 -2.85 1.14
CA ARG A 78 9.05 -3.07 1.50
C ARG A 78 9.79 -1.78 1.85
N ALA A 79 9.21 -0.64 1.58
CA ALA A 79 9.77 0.66 1.94
C ALA A 79 10.11 0.74 3.44
N GLY A 80 11.00 1.64 3.80
CA GLY A 80 11.43 1.85 5.18
C GLY A 80 10.31 2.26 6.13
N GLU A 81 10.67 2.67 7.31
CA GLU A 81 9.70 3.18 8.30
C GLU A 81 9.14 4.53 7.86
N LEU A 82 7.83 4.69 8.03
CA LEU A 82 7.16 5.97 7.82
C LEU A 82 7.68 7.00 8.81
N LEU A 83 8.07 8.19 8.33
CA LEU A 83 8.54 9.31 9.14
C LEU A 83 9.68 8.89 10.09
N ASP A 84 10.66 8.12 9.59
CA ASP A 84 11.80 7.69 10.38
C ASP A 84 12.57 8.90 10.91
N GLY A 85 13.00 8.82 12.19
CA GLY A 85 13.65 9.91 12.89
C GLY A 85 12.71 11.00 13.45
N TRP A 86 11.41 10.99 13.14
CA TRP A 86 10.44 11.92 13.71
C TRP A 86 9.93 11.40 15.06
N SER A 87 10.10 12.20 16.12
CA SER A 87 9.74 11.83 17.50
C SER A 87 8.41 12.41 17.97
N GLU A 88 7.76 13.23 17.18
CA GLU A 88 6.49 13.85 17.51
C GLU A 88 5.38 12.79 17.73
N PRO A 89 4.49 13.02 18.71
CA PRO A 89 3.44 12.05 19.05
C PRO A 89 2.55 11.68 17.85
N TRP A 90 2.21 12.65 16.99
CA TRP A 90 1.41 12.40 15.81
C TRP A 90 2.15 11.50 14.79
N ALA A 91 3.45 11.72 14.58
CA ALA A 91 4.27 10.90 13.68
C ALA A 91 4.39 9.46 14.18
N THR A 92 4.53 9.28 15.49
CA THR A 92 4.53 7.95 16.12
C THR A 92 3.19 7.24 15.93
N THR A 93 2.07 7.96 16.06
CA THR A 93 0.73 7.40 15.85
C THR A 93 0.53 6.97 14.39
N GLU A 94 0.89 7.81 13.42
CA GLU A 94 0.75 7.48 11.99
C GLU A 94 1.67 6.33 11.59
N ARG A 95 2.91 6.30 12.09
CA ARG A 95 3.83 5.18 11.89
C ARG A 95 3.23 3.86 12.38
N GLN A 96 2.62 3.87 13.56
CA GLN A 96 2.00 2.66 14.11
C GLN A 96 0.79 2.21 13.30
N ARG A 97 -0.07 3.12 12.86
CA ARG A 97 -1.20 2.82 11.97
C ARG A 97 -0.72 2.17 10.67
N TYR A 98 0.27 2.78 10.03
CA TYR A 98 0.83 2.27 8.78
C TYR A 98 1.50 0.90 8.95
N ARG A 99 2.21 0.67 10.06
CA ARG A 99 2.79 -0.66 10.37
C ARG A 99 1.71 -1.74 10.46
N VAL A 100 0.60 -1.46 11.11
CA VAL A 100 -0.52 -2.41 11.27
C VAL A 100 -1.15 -2.70 9.90
N ALA A 101 -1.45 -1.67 9.11
CA ALA A 101 -2.01 -1.82 7.78
C ALA A 101 -1.07 -2.61 6.85
N ARG A 102 0.21 -2.25 6.83
CA ARG A 102 1.25 -2.94 6.06
C ARG A 102 1.42 -4.41 6.44
N LYS A 103 1.30 -4.73 7.73
CA LYS A 103 1.32 -6.12 8.19
C LYS A 103 0.10 -6.87 7.68
N ALA A 104 -1.10 -6.32 7.83
CA ALA A 104 -2.33 -6.93 7.35
C ALA A 104 -2.29 -7.21 5.84
N ALA A 105 -1.79 -6.27 5.04
CA ALA A 105 -1.61 -6.44 3.60
C ALA A 105 -0.67 -7.60 3.26
N ARG A 106 0.47 -7.70 3.94
CA ARG A 106 1.42 -8.83 3.74
C ARG A 106 0.79 -10.17 4.09
N ASP A 107 0.05 -10.23 5.19
CA ASP A 107 -0.63 -11.45 5.64
C ASP A 107 -1.72 -11.87 4.62
N THR A 108 -2.42 -10.89 4.03
CA THR A 108 -3.43 -11.15 2.98
C THR A 108 -2.81 -11.65 1.68
N LEU A 109 -1.73 -11.02 1.22
CA LEU A 109 -0.99 -11.47 0.04
C LEU A 109 -0.40 -12.88 0.23
N GLY A 110 0.13 -13.18 1.43
CA GLY A 110 0.64 -14.52 1.76
C GLY A 110 -0.44 -15.59 1.66
N ARG A 111 -1.61 -15.35 2.24
CA ARG A 111 -2.76 -16.26 2.15
C ARG A 111 -3.29 -16.44 0.73
N GLY A 112 -3.27 -15.37 -0.07
CA GLY A 112 -3.65 -15.41 -1.48
C GLY A 112 -2.72 -16.31 -2.30
N ALA A 113 -1.41 -16.18 -2.10
CA ALA A 113 -0.41 -17.01 -2.75
C ALA A 113 -0.55 -18.50 -2.39
N GLU A 114 -0.78 -18.82 -1.12
CA GLU A 114 -1.00 -20.20 -0.66
C GLU A 114 -2.25 -20.83 -1.29
N LYS A 115 -3.37 -20.09 -1.37
CA LYS A 115 -4.59 -20.54 -2.04
C LYS A 115 -4.36 -20.81 -3.52
N GLN A 116 -3.58 -19.97 -4.18
CA GLN A 116 -3.28 -20.11 -5.61
C GLN A 116 -2.43 -21.35 -5.88
N VAL A 117 -1.39 -21.59 -5.07
CA VAL A 117 -0.56 -22.81 -5.14
C VAL A 117 -1.40 -24.06 -4.89
N ALA A 118 -2.30 -24.06 -3.89
CA ALA A 118 -3.19 -25.17 -3.60
C ALA A 118 -4.13 -25.46 -4.77
N ASN A 119 -4.67 -24.44 -5.43
CA ASN A 119 -5.53 -24.59 -6.60
C ASN A 119 -4.77 -25.18 -7.80
N TYR A 120 -3.53 -24.76 -8.04
CA TYR A 120 -2.67 -25.34 -9.08
C TYR A 120 -2.36 -26.82 -8.80
N ALA A 121 -2.03 -27.16 -7.56
CA ALA A 121 -1.78 -28.55 -7.16
C ALA A 121 -3.01 -29.43 -7.34
N CYS A 122 -4.18 -28.94 -6.95
CA CYS A 122 -5.47 -29.67 -7.10
C CYS A 122 -5.88 -29.82 -8.58
N GLY A 123 -5.67 -28.78 -9.41
CA GLY A 123 -5.92 -28.82 -10.86
C GLY A 123 -5.00 -29.81 -11.59
N SER A 124 -3.72 -29.84 -11.21
CA SER A 124 -2.74 -30.77 -11.77
C SER A 124 -3.07 -32.22 -11.44
N MET A 125 -3.52 -32.52 -10.22
CA MET A 125 -3.96 -33.88 -9.84
C MET A 125 -5.20 -34.35 -10.62
N ARG A 126 -6.17 -33.47 -10.90
CA ARG A 126 -7.35 -33.81 -11.70
C ARG A 126 -6.97 -34.15 -13.14
N SER A 127 -6.05 -33.45 -13.76
CA SER A 127 -5.56 -33.74 -15.10
C SER A 127 -4.87 -35.11 -15.20
N LEU A 128 -4.11 -35.51 -14.20
CA LEU A 128 -3.44 -36.82 -14.15
C LEU A 128 -4.45 -37.98 -13.99
N HIS A 129 -5.55 -37.78 -13.22
CA HIS A 129 -6.61 -38.77 -13.07
C HIS A 129 -7.38 -39.00 -14.37
N THR A 130 -7.60 -37.94 -15.15
CA THR A 130 -8.31 -38.03 -16.44
C THR A 130 -7.49 -38.80 -17.48
N LEU A 131 -6.15 -38.61 -17.51
CA LEU A 131 -5.27 -39.36 -18.42
C LEU A 131 -5.16 -40.83 -18.04
N HIS A 132 -5.27 -41.18 -16.76
CA HIS A 132 -5.22 -42.57 -16.31
C HIS A 132 -6.50 -43.33 -16.64
N SER A 133 -7.67 -42.68 -16.63
CA SER A 133 -8.97 -43.31 -17.00
C SER A 133 -9.06 -43.57 -18.51
N VAL A 134 -8.57 -42.66 -19.34
CA VAL A 134 -8.58 -42.81 -20.82
C VAL A 134 -7.67 -43.96 -21.29
N ASN A 135 -6.56 -44.20 -20.60
CA ASN A 135 -5.65 -45.27 -20.96
C ASN A 135 -6.14 -46.67 -20.58
N ARG A 136 -7.06 -46.78 -19.59
CA ARG A 136 -7.66 -48.03 -19.12
C ARG A 136 -8.75 -48.57 -20.08
N THR A 137 -9.50 -47.65 -20.70
CA THR A 137 -10.55 -48.02 -21.66
C THR A 137 -10.02 -48.43 -23.02
N ARG A 138 -8.77 -48.08 -23.37
CA ARG A 138 -8.13 -48.43 -24.63
C ARG A 138 -7.51 -49.83 -24.65
N ASN A 139 -7.31 -50.43 -23.49
CA ASN A 139 -6.72 -51.76 -23.38
C ASN A 139 -7.75 -52.89 -23.33
N ASP A 140 -9.02 -52.59 -23.02
CA ASP A 140 -10.14 -53.57 -22.94
C ASP A 140 -10.82 -53.83 -24.29
N SER A 141 -10.39 -53.15 -25.37
CA SER A 141 -11.00 -53.34 -26.70
C SER A 141 -10.07 -54.17 -27.66
N ARG A 142 -9.13 -54.92 -27.12
CA ARG A 142 -8.20 -55.80 -27.92
C ARG A 142 -8.12 -57.25 -27.44
N GLU A 143 -9.20 -57.78 -26.90
CA GLU A 143 -9.37 -59.23 -26.76
C GLU A 143 -10.56 -59.73 -27.60
#